data_98f8b01cc9bcac715f4e4a4d66c59f3c
#
_entry.id   98f8b01cc9bcac715f4e4a4d66c59f3c
#
_cell.length_a   1.000
_cell.length_b   1.000
_cell.length_c   1.000
_cell.angle_alpha   90.00
_cell.angle_beta   90.00
_cell.angle_gamma   90.00
#
_symmetry.space_group_name_H-M   'P 1'
#
loop_
_entity.id
_entity.type
_entity.pdbx_description
1 polymer ?
#
loop_
_entity_poly.entity_id
_entity_poly.type
_entity_poly.pdbx_seq_one_letter_code
_entity_poly.pdbx_strand_id
1 'polypeptide(L)'
;MIKMLCPEPDSFSEKGLDYARTFSDLTAVKLSQNEFNKFATDYDAILIRFNTKVGSNIFDKKSNIRAIISPTTGLDHIDLNSASRKGVKVFHLRGETKFLKTISGTAELTIGLMLSIMRKIPQSFDSVKEGFWNPGKFRGNELSGKTLGIIGCGRLGSKVSRTAIALGMNVIAYDPFISRFPAGVKSKKNQSDVLCEADVLSLHVPLLPETRHLISQNEINYMKNGIVIINTSRGAIIETKSLINSLNNGRVAAAAFDVMEDEHLFLEKNHPLVKYASENQNLIITPHIGGATFESVEKTDLFILRKFEKELTKNHE
;
A
#
# COMPACT_ATOMS: atom_id res chain seq x y z
N MET A 1 22.64 16.05 -21.39
CA MET A 1 21.74 14.95 -20.92
C MET A 1 21.50 15.17 -19.44
N ILE A 2 20.29 14.98 -18.93
CA ILE A 2 19.95 15.18 -17.51
C ILE A 2 20.57 14.06 -16.66
N LYS A 3 21.22 14.39 -15.54
CA LYS A 3 21.77 13.40 -14.61
C LYS A 3 20.68 12.88 -13.69
N MET A 4 20.39 11.58 -13.73
CA MET A 4 19.33 10.95 -12.95
C MET A 4 19.91 9.91 -12.00
N LEU A 5 19.47 9.93 -10.72
CA LEU A 5 19.83 8.91 -9.73
C LEU A 5 18.62 8.01 -9.45
N CYS A 6 18.82 6.70 -9.52
CA CYS A 6 17.91 5.69 -9.00
C CYS A 6 18.59 4.94 -7.84
N PRO A 7 18.28 5.25 -6.57
CA PRO A 7 18.94 4.66 -5.40
C PRO A 7 18.38 3.29 -5.00
N GLU A 8 17.31 2.83 -5.66
CA GLU A 8 16.62 1.57 -5.39
C GLU A 8 16.27 0.81 -6.69
N PRO A 9 17.26 0.50 -7.56
CA PRO A 9 17.01 -0.08 -8.88
C PRO A 9 16.24 -1.41 -8.83
N ASP A 10 16.42 -2.20 -7.77
CA ASP A 10 15.71 -3.47 -7.58
C ASP A 10 14.17 -3.29 -7.50
N SER A 11 13.69 -2.07 -7.27
CA SER A 11 12.26 -1.73 -7.19
C SER A 11 11.65 -1.36 -8.55
N PHE A 12 12.46 -1.32 -9.62
CA PHE A 12 12.06 -0.91 -10.96
C PHE A 12 12.14 -2.06 -11.95
N SER A 13 11.37 -1.98 -13.02
CA SER A 13 11.47 -2.91 -14.14
C SER A 13 12.73 -2.61 -14.97
N GLU A 14 13.36 -3.67 -15.54
CA GLU A 14 14.48 -3.52 -16.47
C GLU A 14 14.10 -2.59 -17.64
N LYS A 15 12.92 -2.83 -18.25
CA LYS A 15 12.40 -1.96 -19.32
C LYS A 15 12.23 -0.51 -18.91
N GLY A 16 11.84 -0.25 -17.66
CA GLY A 16 11.74 1.11 -17.12
C GLY A 16 13.10 1.78 -17.01
N LEU A 17 14.09 1.08 -16.46
CA LEU A 17 15.46 1.59 -16.35
C LEU A 17 16.10 1.81 -17.73
N ASP A 18 15.90 0.87 -18.67
CA ASP A 18 16.39 1.01 -20.05
C ASP A 18 15.76 2.22 -20.74
N TYR A 19 14.44 2.40 -20.57
CA TYR A 19 13.77 3.58 -21.10
C TYR A 19 14.32 4.88 -20.51
N ALA A 20 14.60 4.93 -19.19
CA ALA A 20 15.22 6.09 -18.57
C ALA A 20 16.61 6.42 -19.15
N ARG A 21 17.42 5.41 -19.50
CA ARG A 21 18.74 5.57 -20.13
C ARG A 21 18.66 6.20 -21.53
N THR A 22 17.53 6.10 -22.24
CA THR A 22 17.40 6.68 -23.57
C THR A 22 17.44 8.22 -23.58
N PHE A 23 17.05 8.87 -22.49
CA PHE A 23 16.96 10.33 -22.39
C PHE A 23 17.71 10.95 -21.20
N SER A 24 18.33 10.13 -20.35
CA SER A 24 19.08 10.60 -19.17
C SER A 24 20.40 9.84 -19.00
N ASP A 25 21.36 10.49 -18.31
CA ASP A 25 22.54 9.86 -17.73
C ASP A 25 22.13 9.22 -16.40
N LEU A 26 21.63 7.96 -16.47
CA LEU A 26 21.05 7.25 -15.33
C LEU A 26 22.13 6.53 -14.52
N THR A 27 22.32 6.93 -13.27
CA THR A 27 23.03 6.18 -12.25
C THR A 27 22.02 5.32 -11.46
N ALA A 28 21.97 4.04 -11.74
CA ALA A 28 21.10 3.07 -11.04
C ALA A 28 21.97 2.23 -10.10
N VAL A 29 21.95 2.55 -8.79
CA VAL A 29 22.79 1.92 -7.78
C VAL A 29 22.04 1.85 -6.45
N LYS A 30 22.08 0.70 -5.78
CA LYS A 30 21.45 0.53 -4.47
C LYS A 30 22.19 1.33 -3.42
N LEU A 31 21.50 2.28 -2.79
CA LEU A 31 22.04 3.13 -1.75
C LEU A 31 21.25 2.95 -0.45
N SER A 32 21.96 3.02 0.67
CA SER A 32 21.34 3.27 1.96
C SER A 32 20.77 4.70 2.03
N GLN A 33 19.86 4.96 2.98
CA GLN A 33 19.31 6.31 3.17
C GLN A 33 20.41 7.35 3.45
N ASN A 34 21.46 6.97 4.19
CA ASN A 34 22.59 7.87 4.49
C ASN A 34 23.42 8.21 3.25
N GLU A 35 23.70 7.22 2.40
CA GLU A 35 24.40 7.41 1.13
C GLU A 35 23.55 8.25 0.17
N PHE A 36 22.25 7.95 0.06
CA PHE A 36 21.33 8.79 -0.72
C PHE A 36 21.38 10.25 -0.26
N ASN A 37 21.25 10.52 1.03
CA ASN A 37 21.32 11.87 1.58
C ASN A 37 22.64 12.60 1.31
N LYS A 38 23.71 11.85 1.06
CA LYS A 38 25.03 12.41 0.74
C LYS A 38 25.17 12.75 -0.75
N PHE A 39 24.68 11.90 -1.64
CA PHE A 39 24.96 11.97 -3.07
C PHE A 39 23.82 12.57 -3.91
N ALA A 40 22.57 12.54 -3.41
CA ALA A 40 21.39 12.92 -4.19
C ALA A 40 21.47 14.34 -4.77
N THR A 41 22.11 15.26 -4.06
CA THR A 41 22.19 16.69 -4.44
C THR A 41 23.04 16.97 -5.69
N ASP A 42 23.84 16.00 -6.15
CA ASP A 42 24.69 16.09 -7.33
C ASP A 42 23.95 15.78 -8.64
N TYR A 43 22.69 15.33 -8.54
CA TYR A 43 21.85 14.93 -9.66
C TYR A 43 20.75 15.95 -9.95
N ASP A 44 20.29 15.99 -11.20
CA ASP A 44 19.19 16.87 -11.64
C ASP A 44 17.81 16.23 -11.34
N ALA A 45 17.73 14.90 -11.36
CA ALA A 45 16.49 14.16 -11.16
C ALA A 45 16.69 12.91 -10.29
N ILE A 46 15.69 12.59 -9.49
CA ILE A 46 15.69 11.40 -8.62
C ILE A 46 14.52 10.50 -9.02
N LEU A 47 14.80 9.22 -9.31
CA LEU A 47 13.84 8.19 -9.64
C LEU A 47 13.69 7.23 -8.45
N ILE A 48 12.55 7.27 -7.74
CA ILE A 48 12.32 6.53 -6.48
C ILE A 48 10.93 5.91 -6.39
N ARG A 49 10.80 4.88 -5.54
CA ARG A 49 9.52 4.31 -5.09
C ARG A 49 9.30 4.58 -3.59
N PHE A 50 9.28 3.55 -2.75
CA PHE A 50 8.91 3.69 -1.34
C PHE A 50 10.09 3.55 -0.36
N ASN A 51 11.18 2.90 -0.78
CA ASN A 51 12.29 2.56 0.11
C ASN A 51 13.17 3.78 0.45
N THR A 52 13.18 4.79 -0.42
CA THR A 52 13.99 6.00 -0.24
C THR A 52 13.12 7.18 0.20
N LYS A 53 13.46 7.81 1.31
CA LYS A 53 12.81 9.04 1.79
C LYS A 53 13.50 10.27 1.27
N VAL A 54 12.72 11.22 0.74
CA VAL A 54 13.19 12.55 0.32
C VAL A 54 12.64 13.59 1.29
N GLY A 55 13.38 13.83 2.36
CA GLY A 55 13.03 14.79 3.39
C GLY A 55 13.54 16.21 3.09
N SER A 56 13.20 17.17 3.98
CA SER A 56 13.64 18.58 3.88
C SER A 56 15.17 18.73 3.80
N ASN A 57 15.92 17.85 4.47
CA ASN A 57 17.37 17.83 4.49
C ASN A 57 18.03 17.74 3.08
N ILE A 58 17.33 17.15 2.10
CA ILE A 58 17.80 17.09 0.71
C ILE A 58 17.63 18.45 0.02
N PHE A 59 16.54 19.15 0.34
CA PHE A 59 16.20 20.43 -0.28
C PHE A 59 16.86 21.62 0.41
N ASP A 60 17.26 21.51 1.67
CA ASP A 60 17.91 22.59 2.43
C ASP A 60 19.37 22.81 2.01
N LYS A 61 20.00 21.79 1.42
CA LYS A 61 21.37 21.88 0.87
C LYS A 61 21.37 22.61 -0.48
N LYS A 62 22.55 23.05 -0.91
CA LYS A 62 22.75 23.48 -2.31
C LYS A 62 22.56 22.23 -3.17
N SER A 63 21.44 22.14 -3.86
CA SER A 63 21.00 20.96 -4.60
C SER A 63 20.75 21.29 -6.06
N ASN A 64 21.15 20.40 -6.95
CA ASN A 64 20.85 20.49 -8.38
C ASN A 64 19.49 19.87 -8.73
N ILE A 65 18.81 19.21 -7.78
CA ILE A 65 17.57 18.49 -8.02
C ILE A 65 16.49 19.44 -8.53
N ARG A 66 15.94 19.15 -9.70
CA ARG A 66 14.82 19.86 -10.35
C ARG A 66 13.57 19.00 -10.43
N ALA A 67 13.74 17.67 -10.35
CA ALA A 67 12.63 16.73 -10.47
C ALA A 67 12.79 15.52 -9.55
N ILE A 68 11.64 15.04 -9.02
CA ILE A 68 11.49 13.73 -8.40
C ILE A 68 10.47 12.94 -9.22
N ILE A 69 10.82 11.74 -9.62
CA ILE A 69 9.96 10.86 -10.42
C ILE A 69 9.62 9.65 -9.55
N SER A 70 8.34 9.51 -9.20
CA SER A 70 7.85 8.42 -8.35
C SER A 70 6.66 7.72 -9.01
N PRO A 71 6.81 6.48 -9.50
CA PRO A 71 5.73 5.70 -10.09
C PRO A 71 4.74 5.19 -9.03
N THR A 72 4.37 6.06 -8.07
CA THR A 72 3.52 5.73 -6.93
C THR A 72 2.34 6.68 -6.81
N THR A 73 1.30 6.26 -6.11
CA THR A 73 0.14 7.11 -5.75
C THR A 73 0.27 7.69 -4.35
N GLY A 74 0.89 6.96 -3.42
CA GLY A 74 1.27 7.44 -2.10
C GLY A 74 2.58 8.21 -2.21
N LEU A 75 2.68 9.34 -1.51
CA LEU A 75 3.83 10.24 -1.54
C LEU A 75 4.37 10.54 -0.13
N ASP A 76 4.04 9.68 0.82
CA ASP A 76 4.36 9.85 2.24
C ASP A 76 5.88 9.84 2.51
N HIS A 77 6.65 9.32 1.55
CA HIS A 77 8.11 9.27 1.55
C HIS A 77 8.78 10.53 0.97
N ILE A 78 8.00 11.51 0.47
CA ILE A 78 8.50 12.75 -0.14
C ILE A 78 7.96 13.96 0.61
N ASP A 79 8.82 14.85 1.08
CA ASP A 79 8.41 16.15 1.61
C ASP A 79 7.99 17.09 0.48
N LEU A 80 6.71 17.01 0.12
CA LEU A 80 6.11 17.81 -0.95
C LEU A 80 6.18 19.31 -0.69
N ASN A 81 6.09 19.73 0.59
CA ASN A 81 6.13 21.14 0.95
C ASN A 81 7.54 21.73 0.71
N SER A 82 8.56 21.00 1.11
CA SER A 82 9.95 21.42 0.88
C SER A 82 10.30 21.36 -0.61
N ALA A 83 9.86 20.34 -1.35
CA ALA A 83 10.03 20.26 -2.80
C ALA A 83 9.41 21.48 -3.50
N SER A 84 8.15 21.80 -3.17
CA SER A 84 7.43 22.94 -3.75
C SER A 84 8.15 24.28 -3.47
N ARG A 85 8.56 24.52 -2.22
CA ARG A 85 9.30 25.75 -1.84
C ARG A 85 10.59 25.95 -2.61
N LYS A 86 11.23 24.85 -3.04
CA LYS A 86 12.49 24.87 -3.83
C LYS A 86 12.27 24.77 -5.34
N GLY A 87 11.02 24.79 -5.79
CA GLY A 87 10.68 24.69 -7.21
C GLY A 87 10.95 23.31 -7.82
N VAL A 88 11.12 22.26 -7.00
CA VAL A 88 11.34 20.90 -7.47
C VAL A 88 10.01 20.29 -7.90
N LYS A 89 9.90 19.87 -9.15
CA LYS A 89 8.70 19.20 -9.69
C LYS A 89 8.65 17.75 -9.24
N VAL A 90 7.49 17.30 -8.73
CA VAL A 90 7.28 15.90 -8.35
C VAL A 90 6.33 15.24 -9.33
N PHE A 91 6.85 14.28 -10.10
CA PHE A 91 6.08 13.45 -11.04
C PHE A 91 5.58 12.20 -10.32
N HIS A 92 4.27 11.99 -10.32
CA HIS A 92 3.62 10.91 -9.56
C HIS A 92 2.34 10.43 -10.24
N LEU A 93 1.78 9.32 -9.77
CA LEU A 93 0.56 8.72 -10.32
C LEU A 93 -0.73 9.20 -9.66
N ARG A 94 -0.67 10.00 -8.58
CA ARG A 94 -1.88 10.54 -7.95
C ARG A 94 -2.62 11.42 -8.96
N GLY A 95 -3.92 11.16 -9.16
CA GLY A 95 -4.74 11.85 -10.15
C GLY A 95 -4.78 11.20 -11.54
N GLU A 96 -3.88 10.27 -11.87
CA GLU A 96 -3.88 9.55 -13.15
C GLU A 96 -4.96 8.46 -13.19
N THR A 97 -6.21 8.86 -12.96
CA THR A 97 -7.33 7.93 -12.72
C THR A 97 -7.60 6.99 -13.88
N LYS A 98 -7.48 7.47 -15.13
CA LYS A 98 -7.68 6.66 -16.34
C LYS A 98 -6.62 5.56 -16.45
N PHE A 99 -5.37 5.93 -16.29
CA PHE A 99 -4.25 4.98 -16.32
C PHE A 99 -4.34 3.98 -15.15
N LEU A 100 -4.56 4.46 -13.95
CA LEU A 100 -4.60 3.62 -12.74
C LEU A 100 -5.74 2.58 -12.75
N LYS A 101 -6.80 2.76 -13.56
CA LYS A 101 -7.82 1.72 -13.76
C LYS A 101 -7.23 0.42 -14.36
N THR A 102 -6.12 0.51 -15.08
CA THR A 102 -5.43 -0.65 -15.68
C THR A 102 -4.56 -1.42 -14.69
N ILE A 103 -4.33 -0.88 -13.48
CA ILE A 103 -3.48 -1.48 -12.43
C ILE A 103 -4.37 -2.21 -11.42
N SER A 104 -4.11 -3.50 -11.20
CA SER A 104 -4.96 -4.36 -10.34
C SER A 104 -4.22 -4.98 -9.14
N GLY A 105 -2.90 -5.06 -9.15
CA GLY A 105 -2.09 -5.83 -8.20
C GLY A 105 -2.53 -5.69 -6.72
N THR A 106 -2.70 -4.45 -6.21
CA THR A 106 -3.13 -4.23 -4.82
C THR A 106 -4.52 -4.81 -4.52
N ALA A 107 -5.47 -4.71 -5.48
CA ALA A 107 -6.80 -5.27 -5.26
C ALA A 107 -6.77 -6.81 -5.27
N GLU A 108 -5.94 -7.40 -6.11
CA GLU A 108 -5.72 -8.85 -6.18
C GLU A 108 -5.04 -9.36 -4.91
N LEU A 109 -4.00 -8.66 -4.42
CA LEU A 109 -3.37 -8.98 -3.14
C LEU A 109 -4.35 -8.89 -1.97
N THR A 110 -5.24 -7.88 -1.97
CA THR A 110 -6.27 -7.74 -0.92
C THR A 110 -7.15 -8.99 -0.84
N ILE A 111 -7.59 -9.50 -1.98
CA ILE A 111 -8.39 -10.76 -2.04
C ILE A 111 -7.52 -11.96 -1.65
N GLY A 112 -6.28 -12.02 -2.12
CA GLY A 112 -5.32 -13.06 -1.75
C GLY A 112 -5.08 -13.13 -0.25
N LEU A 113 -4.86 -12.00 0.41
CA LEU A 113 -4.69 -11.89 1.86
C LEU A 113 -5.97 -12.28 2.61
N MET A 114 -7.14 -11.83 2.14
CA MET A 114 -8.43 -12.21 2.71
C MET A 114 -8.62 -13.73 2.68
N LEU A 115 -8.40 -14.37 1.54
CA LEU A 115 -8.48 -15.84 1.40
C LEU A 115 -7.41 -16.53 2.27
N SER A 116 -6.19 -16.02 2.28
CA SER A 116 -5.07 -16.60 3.04
C SER A 116 -5.35 -16.65 4.54
N ILE A 117 -5.84 -15.56 5.12
CA ILE A 117 -6.15 -15.51 6.55
C ILE A 117 -7.41 -16.32 6.90
N MET A 118 -8.46 -16.24 6.09
CA MET A 118 -9.72 -16.96 6.31
C MET A 118 -9.56 -18.49 6.18
N ARG A 119 -8.65 -18.94 5.34
CA ARG A 119 -8.40 -20.37 5.07
C ARG A 119 -7.12 -20.89 5.72
N LYS A 120 -6.39 -20.07 6.52
CA LYS A 120 -5.14 -20.42 7.21
C LYS A 120 -4.07 -21.00 6.26
N ILE A 121 -3.96 -20.40 5.04
CA ILE A 121 -3.10 -20.95 3.98
C ILE A 121 -1.63 -21.00 4.39
N PRO A 122 -0.99 -19.91 4.90
CA PRO A 122 0.42 -19.94 5.27
C PRO A 122 0.72 -20.99 6.33
N GLN A 123 -0.10 -21.05 7.39
CA GLN A 123 0.10 -21.97 8.51
C GLN A 123 -0.05 -23.44 8.09
N SER A 124 -1.01 -23.73 7.20
CA SER A 124 -1.20 -25.08 6.67
C SER A 124 -0.06 -25.51 5.75
N PHE A 125 0.46 -24.56 4.94
CA PHE A 125 1.60 -24.81 4.08
C PHE A 125 2.88 -25.09 4.88
N ASP A 126 3.15 -24.28 5.92
CA ASP A 126 4.31 -24.51 6.80
C ASP A 126 4.23 -25.86 7.52
N SER A 127 3.05 -26.24 8.02
CA SER A 127 2.83 -27.58 8.63
C SER A 127 3.18 -28.73 7.68
N VAL A 128 2.79 -28.61 6.40
CA VAL A 128 3.13 -29.64 5.40
C VAL A 128 4.63 -29.71 5.13
N LYS A 129 5.34 -28.56 5.09
CA LYS A 129 6.81 -28.53 4.97
C LYS A 129 7.52 -29.22 6.13
N GLU A 130 6.92 -29.13 7.34
CA GLU A 130 7.41 -29.80 8.54
C GLU A 130 7.03 -31.29 8.59
N GLY A 131 6.35 -31.80 7.58
CA GLY A 131 5.96 -33.23 7.49
C GLY A 131 4.64 -33.56 8.18
N PHE A 132 3.85 -32.58 8.63
CA PHE A 132 2.58 -32.81 9.31
C PHE A 132 1.40 -32.70 8.37
N TRP A 133 0.55 -33.73 8.30
CA TRP A 133 -0.66 -33.77 7.52
C TRP A 133 -1.89 -33.89 8.42
N ASN A 134 -2.45 -32.74 8.85
CA ASN A 134 -3.62 -32.72 9.74
C ASN A 134 -4.68 -31.68 9.27
N PRO A 135 -5.63 -32.07 8.40
CA PRO A 135 -6.64 -31.15 7.89
C PRO A 135 -7.52 -30.53 8.98
N GLY A 136 -7.77 -31.26 10.07
CA GLY A 136 -8.65 -30.82 11.17
C GLY A 136 -8.10 -29.57 11.90
N LYS A 137 -6.79 -29.42 11.99
CA LYS A 137 -6.11 -28.29 12.64
C LYS A 137 -6.32 -26.97 11.86
N PHE A 138 -6.52 -27.05 10.55
CA PHE A 138 -6.58 -25.89 9.66
C PHE A 138 -7.97 -25.59 9.13
N ARG A 139 -9.02 -25.98 9.84
CA ARG A 139 -10.38 -25.55 9.50
C ARG A 139 -10.44 -24.03 9.49
N GLY A 140 -10.83 -23.47 8.34
CA GLY A 140 -11.03 -22.04 8.14
C GLY A 140 -12.50 -21.69 7.95
N ASN A 141 -12.76 -20.51 7.44
CA ASN A 141 -14.08 -19.98 7.16
C ASN A 141 -14.26 -19.73 5.66
N GLU A 142 -15.48 -19.91 5.17
CA GLU A 142 -15.88 -19.50 3.82
C GLU A 142 -16.11 -17.99 3.78
N LEU A 143 -15.92 -17.38 2.61
CA LEU A 143 -16.28 -15.99 2.34
C LEU A 143 -17.76 -15.86 1.92
N SER A 144 -18.27 -16.86 1.22
CA SER A 144 -19.65 -16.86 0.72
C SER A 144 -20.65 -16.66 1.87
N GLY A 145 -21.62 -15.77 1.65
CA GLY A 145 -22.63 -15.37 2.63
C GLY A 145 -22.17 -14.39 3.70
N LYS A 146 -20.84 -14.15 3.87
CA LYS A 146 -20.33 -13.17 4.83
C LYS A 146 -20.46 -11.75 4.28
N THR A 147 -20.48 -10.78 5.19
CA THR A 147 -20.52 -9.35 4.85
C THR A 147 -19.11 -8.77 4.83
N LEU A 148 -18.69 -8.28 3.66
CA LEU A 148 -17.49 -7.46 3.51
C LEU A 148 -17.85 -5.99 3.70
N GLY A 149 -17.27 -5.36 4.71
CA GLY A 149 -17.30 -3.90 4.92
C GLY A 149 -16.10 -3.25 4.23
N ILE A 150 -16.35 -2.23 3.41
CA ILE A 150 -15.31 -1.47 2.72
C ILE A 150 -15.35 -0.02 3.21
N ILE A 151 -14.23 0.47 3.75
CA ILE A 151 -14.00 1.88 4.02
C ILE A 151 -13.11 2.44 2.92
N GLY A 152 -13.67 3.38 2.11
CA GLY A 152 -13.05 3.89 0.90
C GLY A 152 -13.38 3.03 -0.34
N CYS A 153 -14.48 3.34 -1.03
CA CYS A 153 -14.93 2.60 -2.22
C CYS A 153 -14.49 3.27 -3.53
N GLY A 154 -13.31 3.88 -3.52
CA GLY A 154 -12.67 4.46 -4.70
C GLY A 154 -12.18 3.38 -5.69
N ARG A 155 -11.07 3.64 -6.37
CA ARG A 155 -10.52 2.75 -7.41
C ARG A 155 -10.27 1.31 -6.92
N LEU A 156 -9.56 1.15 -5.81
CA LEU A 156 -9.20 -0.17 -5.27
C LEU A 156 -10.39 -0.84 -4.58
N GLY A 157 -11.08 -0.13 -3.68
CA GLY A 157 -12.26 -0.66 -3.00
C GLY A 157 -13.34 -1.12 -3.98
N SER A 158 -13.54 -0.42 -5.12
CA SER A 158 -14.45 -0.85 -6.17
C SER A 158 -14.02 -2.13 -6.89
N LYS A 159 -12.71 -2.38 -7.06
CA LYS A 159 -12.22 -3.64 -7.63
C LYS A 159 -12.41 -4.79 -6.65
N VAL A 160 -12.02 -4.58 -5.40
CA VAL A 160 -12.19 -5.57 -4.31
C VAL A 160 -13.67 -5.92 -4.13
N SER A 161 -14.57 -4.92 -4.12
CA SER A 161 -16.01 -5.17 -3.97
C SER A 161 -16.58 -6.07 -5.07
N ARG A 162 -16.21 -5.84 -6.35
CA ARG A 162 -16.69 -6.68 -7.45
C ARG A 162 -16.21 -8.13 -7.33
N THR A 163 -14.96 -8.34 -6.97
CA THR A 163 -14.41 -9.69 -6.78
C THR A 163 -15.05 -10.37 -5.57
N ALA A 164 -15.27 -9.63 -4.47
CA ALA A 164 -15.94 -10.17 -3.29
C ALA A 164 -17.39 -10.58 -3.57
N ILE A 165 -18.14 -9.81 -4.37
CA ILE A 165 -19.49 -10.18 -4.82
C ILE A 165 -19.44 -11.46 -5.64
N ALA A 166 -18.46 -11.61 -6.55
CA ALA A 166 -18.30 -12.83 -7.34
C ALA A 166 -17.95 -14.06 -6.48
N LEU A 167 -17.33 -13.85 -5.30
CA LEU A 167 -17.08 -14.89 -4.30
C LEU A 167 -18.30 -15.16 -3.38
N GLY A 168 -19.46 -14.56 -3.67
CA GLY A 168 -20.70 -14.78 -2.92
C GLY A 168 -20.81 -13.97 -1.63
N MET A 169 -19.99 -12.94 -1.42
CA MET A 169 -20.08 -12.04 -0.25
C MET A 169 -21.18 -10.99 -0.42
N ASN A 170 -21.80 -10.60 0.69
CA ASN A 170 -22.57 -9.36 0.77
C ASN A 170 -21.60 -8.20 0.94
N VAL A 171 -21.69 -7.16 0.11
CA VAL A 171 -20.75 -6.03 0.20
C VAL A 171 -21.48 -4.75 0.62
N ILE A 172 -21.01 -4.16 1.71
CA ILE A 172 -21.41 -2.83 2.20
C ILE A 172 -20.21 -1.90 2.16
N ALA A 173 -20.42 -0.62 1.88
CA ALA A 173 -19.31 0.32 1.79
C ALA A 173 -19.69 1.72 2.27
N TYR A 174 -18.70 2.40 2.85
CA TYR A 174 -18.73 3.81 3.17
C TYR A 174 -17.60 4.55 2.45
N ASP A 175 -17.94 5.64 1.76
CA ASP A 175 -17.00 6.58 1.15
C ASP A 175 -17.71 7.94 1.06
N PRO A 176 -17.24 8.97 1.77
CA PRO A 176 -17.91 10.28 1.78
C PRO A 176 -17.69 11.09 0.49
N PHE A 177 -16.77 10.66 -0.39
CA PHE A 177 -16.36 11.41 -1.56
C PHE A 177 -16.95 10.89 -2.87
N ILE A 178 -17.68 9.76 -2.85
CA ILE A 178 -18.32 9.20 -4.04
C ILE A 178 -19.83 9.13 -3.86
N SER A 179 -20.54 9.45 -4.93
CA SER A 179 -22.01 9.35 -5.00
C SER A 179 -22.51 8.06 -5.67
N ARG A 180 -21.63 7.36 -6.40
CA ARG A 180 -22.00 6.16 -7.16
C ARG A 180 -21.10 4.97 -6.81
N PHE A 181 -21.71 3.96 -6.22
CA PHE A 181 -21.05 2.71 -5.85
C PHE A 181 -21.18 1.67 -6.98
N PRO A 182 -20.28 0.67 -7.03
CA PRO A 182 -20.43 -0.46 -7.97
C PRO A 182 -21.75 -1.21 -7.78
N ALA A 183 -22.23 -1.84 -8.85
CA ALA A 183 -23.42 -2.69 -8.78
C ALA A 183 -23.24 -3.81 -7.75
N GLY A 184 -24.28 -4.06 -6.93
CA GLY A 184 -24.26 -5.05 -5.85
C GLY A 184 -23.65 -4.55 -4.53
N VAL A 185 -23.04 -3.36 -4.47
CA VAL A 185 -22.55 -2.75 -3.25
C VAL A 185 -23.67 -1.92 -2.60
N LYS A 186 -23.96 -2.21 -1.33
CA LYS A 186 -24.90 -1.41 -0.53
C LYS A 186 -24.12 -0.27 0.14
N SER A 187 -24.39 0.97 -0.25
CA SER A 187 -23.78 2.15 0.38
C SER A 187 -24.33 2.37 1.79
N LYS A 188 -23.46 2.79 2.70
CA LYS A 188 -23.80 3.19 4.06
C LYS A 188 -23.61 4.70 4.24
N LYS A 189 -24.44 5.30 5.10
CA LYS A 189 -24.38 6.75 5.37
C LYS A 189 -23.22 7.12 6.29
N ASN A 190 -22.88 6.22 7.22
CA ASN A 190 -21.83 6.42 8.22
C ASN A 190 -20.85 5.27 8.22
N GLN A 191 -19.61 5.56 8.62
CA GLN A 191 -18.58 4.54 8.82
C GLN A 191 -19.01 3.50 9.86
N SER A 192 -19.63 3.92 10.95
CA SER A 192 -20.11 3.06 12.04
C SER A 192 -21.06 1.98 11.55
N ASP A 193 -21.93 2.28 10.56
CA ASP A 193 -22.84 1.29 9.99
C ASP A 193 -22.07 0.13 9.32
N VAL A 194 -20.93 0.46 8.66
CA VAL A 194 -20.07 -0.56 8.07
C VAL A 194 -19.38 -1.38 9.15
N LEU A 195 -18.86 -0.72 10.18
CA LEU A 195 -18.14 -1.41 11.27
C LEU A 195 -19.03 -2.40 12.03
N CYS A 196 -20.28 -2.01 12.32
CA CYS A 196 -21.22 -2.86 13.06
C CYS A 196 -21.71 -4.09 12.27
N GLU A 197 -21.79 -3.98 10.93
CA GLU A 197 -22.38 -5.03 10.11
C GLU A 197 -21.37 -5.98 9.46
N ALA A 198 -20.09 -5.57 9.35
CA ALA A 198 -19.05 -6.33 8.66
C ALA A 198 -18.61 -7.58 9.44
N ASP A 199 -18.42 -8.68 8.72
CA ASP A 199 -17.70 -9.88 9.19
C ASP A 199 -16.23 -9.80 8.82
N VAL A 200 -15.92 -9.14 7.69
CA VAL A 200 -14.58 -8.81 7.22
C VAL A 200 -14.55 -7.32 6.89
N LEU A 201 -13.58 -6.58 7.40
CA LEU A 201 -13.36 -5.16 7.11
C LEU A 201 -12.15 -5.01 6.18
N SER A 202 -12.30 -4.24 5.10
CA SER A 202 -11.19 -3.91 4.19
C SER A 202 -11.04 -2.40 4.01
N LEU A 203 -9.80 -1.90 4.18
CA LEU A 203 -9.49 -0.47 4.21
C LEU A 203 -8.80 -0.04 2.92
N HIS A 204 -9.35 0.99 2.26
CA HIS A 204 -8.87 1.51 0.97
C HIS A 204 -8.85 3.05 0.92
N VAL A 205 -8.53 3.68 2.04
CA VAL A 205 -8.41 5.13 2.17
C VAL A 205 -6.95 5.58 2.11
N PRO A 206 -6.65 6.80 1.62
CA PRO A 206 -5.31 7.38 1.73
C PRO A 206 -4.99 7.73 3.19
N LEU A 207 -3.71 7.84 3.53
CA LEU A 207 -3.29 8.40 4.80
C LEU A 207 -3.32 9.94 4.71
N LEU A 208 -4.19 10.52 5.51
CA LEU A 208 -4.39 11.95 5.70
C LEU A 208 -4.44 12.23 7.20
N PRO A 209 -4.35 13.48 7.66
CA PRO A 209 -4.57 13.80 9.08
C PRO A 209 -5.87 13.21 9.63
N GLU A 210 -6.97 13.25 8.86
CA GLU A 210 -8.29 12.79 9.24
C GLU A 210 -8.46 11.27 9.20
N THR A 211 -7.59 10.56 8.48
CA THR A 211 -7.62 9.09 8.37
C THR A 211 -6.51 8.41 9.17
N ARG A 212 -5.63 9.18 9.79
CA ARG A 212 -4.65 8.63 10.72
C ARG A 212 -5.37 8.07 11.95
N HIS A 213 -5.10 6.81 12.28
CA HIS A 213 -5.77 6.06 13.35
C HIS A 213 -7.32 6.08 13.22
N LEU A 214 -7.79 6.07 11.96
CA LEU A 214 -9.21 5.98 11.64
C LEU A 214 -9.88 4.77 12.31
N ILE A 215 -9.10 3.73 12.53
CA ILE A 215 -9.48 2.54 13.31
C ILE A 215 -8.63 2.51 14.57
N SER A 216 -9.20 2.99 15.65
CA SER A 216 -8.66 2.94 17.00
C SER A 216 -9.45 1.95 17.87
N GLN A 217 -9.18 1.91 19.16
CA GLN A 217 -9.92 1.07 20.09
C GLN A 217 -11.44 1.37 20.08
N ASN A 218 -11.81 2.64 19.93
CA ASN A 218 -13.23 3.03 19.88
C ASN A 218 -13.94 2.39 18.69
N GLU A 219 -13.35 2.48 17.48
CA GLU A 219 -13.94 1.92 16.29
C GLU A 219 -13.99 0.38 16.36
N ILE A 220 -12.95 -0.25 16.90
CA ILE A 220 -12.94 -1.71 17.11
C ILE A 220 -14.06 -2.15 18.07
N ASN A 221 -14.40 -1.34 19.07
CA ASN A 221 -15.48 -1.66 19.98
C ASN A 221 -16.87 -1.66 19.33
N TYR A 222 -17.05 -0.96 18.21
CA TYR A 222 -18.30 -1.01 17.42
C TYR A 222 -18.38 -2.22 16.48
N MET A 223 -17.25 -2.89 16.19
CA MET A 223 -17.21 -4.01 15.25
C MET A 223 -17.87 -5.25 15.84
N LYS A 224 -18.27 -6.19 14.99
CA LYS A 224 -18.67 -7.54 15.43
C LYS A 224 -17.54 -8.24 16.16
N ASN A 225 -17.90 -9.03 17.17
CA ASN A 225 -16.95 -9.90 17.82
C ASN A 225 -16.42 -10.94 16.83
N GLY A 226 -15.11 -11.14 16.77
CA GLY A 226 -14.50 -12.07 15.82
C GLY A 226 -14.34 -11.54 14.39
N ILE A 227 -14.39 -10.21 14.20
CA ILE A 227 -14.16 -9.61 12.89
C ILE A 227 -12.77 -9.94 12.35
N VAL A 228 -12.63 -9.98 11.02
CA VAL A 228 -11.35 -10.07 10.32
C VAL A 228 -11.03 -8.73 9.66
N ILE A 229 -9.78 -8.23 9.80
CA ILE A 229 -9.39 -6.93 9.24
C ILE A 229 -8.31 -7.10 8.17
N ILE A 230 -8.53 -6.49 7.00
CA ILE A 230 -7.59 -6.46 5.88
C ILE A 230 -7.14 -5.03 5.63
N ASN A 231 -5.84 -4.79 5.61
CA ASN A 231 -5.29 -3.47 5.32
C ASN A 231 -4.15 -3.53 4.28
N THR A 232 -4.45 -3.06 3.08
CA THR A 232 -3.49 -2.89 1.97
C THR A 232 -3.37 -1.42 1.55
N SER A 233 -3.74 -0.50 2.45
CA SER A 233 -3.70 0.95 2.20
C SER A 233 -2.47 1.61 2.83
N ARG A 234 -2.53 1.97 4.11
CA ARG A 234 -1.42 2.50 4.90
C ARG A 234 -1.52 1.98 6.35
N GLY A 235 -0.37 1.66 6.95
CA GLY A 235 -0.31 1.10 8.31
C GLY A 235 -0.96 2.01 9.35
N ALA A 236 -0.62 3.28 9.35
CA ALA A 236 -1.12 4.28 10.29
C ALA A 236 -2.62 4.62 10.17
N ILE A 237 -3.38 3.94 9.30
CA ILE A 237 -4.86 3.99 9.30
C ILE A 237 -5.42 3.24 10.52
N ILE A 238 -4.69 2.25 11.02
CA ILE A 238 -5.07 1.49 12.22
C ILE A 238 -4.06 1.78 13.32
N GLU A 239 -4.55 2.07 14.52
CA GLU A 239 -3.70 2.22 15.68
C GLU A 239 -3.11 0.85 16.08
N THR A 240 -1.80 0.71 15.96
CA THR A 240 -1.08 -0.55 16.16
C THR A 240 -1.37 -1.19 17.52
N LYS A 241 -1.37 -0.39 18.60
CA LYS A 241 -1.61 -0.87 19.98
C LYS A 241 -3.02 -1.43 20.15
N SER A 242 -4.02 -0.74 19.64
CA SER A 242 -5.44 -1.16 19.71
C SER A 242 -5.68 -2.44 18.92
N LEU A 243 -5.04 -2.59 17.75
CA LEU A 243 -5.10 -3.81 16.96
C LEU A 243 -4.52 -5.01 17.73
N ILE A 244 -3.31 -4.90 18.29
CA ILE A 244 -2.65 -5.98 19.04
C ILE A 244 -3.50 -6.39 20.25
N ASN A 245 -4.00 -5.42 21.02
CA ASN A 245 -4.87 -5.70 22.16
C ASN A 245 -6.13 -6.47 21.74
N SER A 246 -6.71 -6.09 20.59
CA SER A 246 -7.95 -6.69 20.10
C SER A 246 -7.75 -8.06 19.45
N LEU A 247 -6.57 -8.32 18.89
CA LEU A 247 -6.17 -9.66 18.45
C LEU A 247 -5.94 -10.59 19.64
N ASN A 248 -5.31 -10.10 20.73
CA ASN A 248 -5.04 -10.87 21.95
C ASN A 248 -6.33 -11.29 22.68
N ASN A 249 -7.33 -10.42 22.74
CA ASN A 249 -8.59 -10.69 23.44
C ASN A 249 -9.67 -11.33 22.54
N GLY A 250 -9.37 -11.59 21.26
CA GLY A 250 -10.27 -12.23 20.29
C GLY A 250 -11.38 -11.32 19.74
N ARG A 251 -11.40 -10.04 20.09
CA ARG A 251 -12.34 -9.07 19.49
C ARG A 251 -12.14 -8.96 17.99
N VAL A 252 -10.88 -8.91 17.56
CA VAL A 252 -10.44 -9.15 16.19
C VAL A 252 -9.95 -10.59 16.12
N ALA A 253 -10.64 -11.46 15.39
CA ALA A 253 -10.26 -12.87 15.29
C ALA A 253 -8.95 -13.05 14.53
N ALA A 254 -8.76 -12.27 13.47
CA ALA A 254 -7.56 -12.33 12.65
C ALA A 254 -7.39 -11.03 11.84
N ALA A 255 -6.16 -10.80 11.36
CA ALA A 255 -5.85 -9.68 10.49
C ALA A 255 -4.83 -10.06 9.40
N ALA A 256 -4.91 -9.38 8.23
CA ALA A 256 -3.92 -9.54 7.17
C ALA A 256 -3.57 -8.19 6.57
N PHE A 257 -2.30 -7.85 6.61
CA PHE A 257 -1.78 -6.53 6.29
C PHE A 257 -0.66 -6.61 5.25
N ASP A 258 -0.65 -5.64 4.35
CA ASP A 258 0.47 -5.41 3.43
C ASP A 258 1.31 -4.21 3.86
N VAL A 259 0.88 -3.52 4.91
CA VAL A 259 1.45 -2.26 5.38
C VAL A 259 1.48 -2.22 6.91
N MET A 260 2.46 -1.53 7.49
CA MET A 260 2.57 -1.32 8.93
C MET A 260 2.73 0.17 9.25
N GLU A 261 2.30 0.59 10.41
CA GLU A 261 2.65 1.91 10.92
C GLU A 261 4.17 1.93 11.13
N ASP A 262 4.83 3.01 10.69
CA ASP A 262 6.29 3.15 10.78
C ASP A 262 7.08 1.97 10.15
N GLU A 263 6.60 1.42 9.05
CA GLU A 263 7.23 0.28 8.35
C GLU A 263 8.72 0.48 8.02
N HIS A 264 9.18 1.73 7.95
CA HIS A 264 10.59 2.06 7.76
C HIS A 264 11.48 1.69 8.96
N LEU A 265 10.89 1.49 10.14
CA LEU A 265 11.59 1.00 11.35
C LEU A 265 11.70 -0.52 11.38
N PHE A 266 11.18 -1.22 10.38
CA PHE A 266 11.22 -2.69 10.31
C PHE A 266 12.64 -3.26 10.41
N LEU A 267 13.62 -2.56 9.86
CA LEU A 267 15.04 -2.98 9.88
C LEU A 267 15.61 -3.14 11.30
N GLU A 268 15.00 -2.52 12.30
CA GLU A 268 15.40 -2.64 13.72
C GLU A 268 14.86 -3.91 14.40
N LYS A 269 14.11 -4.78 13.69
CA LYS A 269 13.49 -6.03 14.18
C LYS A 269 12.61 -5.88 15.44
N ASN A 270 12.27 -4.65 15.82
CA ASN A 270 11.53 -4.33 17.04
C ASN A 270 10.07 -3.89 16.76
N HIS A 271 9.57 -4.04 15.51
CA HIS A 271 8.22 -3.60 15.20
C HIS A 271 7.17 -4.45 15.94
N PRO A 272 6.24 -3.86 16.73
CA PRO A 272 5.30 -4.61 17.59
C PRO A 272 4.45 -5.63 16.83
N LEU A 273 3.98 -5.30 15.59
CA LEU A 273 3.20 -6.23 14.78
C LEU A 273 4.03 -7.43 14.31
N VAL A 274 5.32 -7.22 14.00
CA VAL A 274 6.21 -8.31 13.58
C VAL A 274 6.45 -9.25 14.74
N LYS A 275 6.72 -8.71 15.93
CA LYS A 275 6.85 -9.51 17.16
C LYS A 275 5.56 -10.30 17.41
N TYR A 276 4.40 -9.64 17.32
CA TYR A 276 3.11 -10.33 17.47
C TYR A 276 2.93 -11.47 16.46
N ALA A 277 3.20 -11.21 15.18
CA ALA A 277 3.04 -12.20 14.11
C ALA A 277 4.00 -13.39 14.24
N SER A 278 5.18 -13.20 14.83
CA SER A 278 6.12 -14.30 15.07
C SER A 278 5.65 -15.29 16.15
N GLU A 279 4.79 -14.83 17.05
CA GLU A 279 4.26 -15.61 18.18
C GLU A 279 2.82 -16.11 17.94
N ASN A 280 2.10 -15.51 16.96
CA ASN A 280 0.68 -15.74 16.76
C ASN A 280 0.34 -16.03 15.29
N GLN A 281 -0.58 -16.95 15.07
CA GLN A 281 -1.00 -17.38 13.72
C GLN A 281 -2.19 -16.58 13.14
N ASN A 282 -2.75 -15.65 13.90
CA ASN A 282 -3.92 -14.86 13.48
C ASN A 282 -3.58 -13.50 12.87
N LEU A 283 -2.30 -13.27 12.55
CA LEU A 283 -1.84 -12.11 11.81
C LEU A 283 -0.92 -12.52 10.65
N ILE A 284 -1.27 -12.11 9.44
CA ILE A 284 -0.44 -12.23 8.23
C ILE A 284 0.08 -10.84 7.88
N ILE A 285 1.38 -10.72 7.58
CA ILE A 285 1.98 -9.47 7.10
C ILE A 285 2.78 -9.76 5.84
N THR A 286 2.55 -8.98 4.78
CA THR A 286 3.37 -8.95 3.57
C THR A 286 4.15 -7.64 3.48
N PRO A 287 5.35 -7.62 2.88
CA PRO A 287 6.26 -6.47 2.96
C PRO A 287 5.96 -5.41 1.87
N HIS A 288 4.77 -4.81 1.92
CA HIS A 288 4.28 -3.73 1.04
C HIS A 288 4.36 -4.09 -0.46
N ILE A 289 3.88 -5.29 -0.81
CA ILE A 289 3.95 -5.84 -2.17
C ILE A 289 2.69 -5.60 -3.01
N GLY A 290 1.71 -4.82 -2.53
CA GLY A 290 0.45 -4.61 -3.24
C GLY A 290 0.58 -4.09 -4.67
N GLY A 291 1.61 -3.29 -4.95
CA GLY A 291 1.94 -2.82 -6.29
C GLY A 291 3.07 -3.60 -6.98
N ALA A 292 3.67 -4.57 -6.32
CA ALA A 292 4.89 -5.25 -6.75
C ALA A 292 4.60 -6.47 -7.66
N THR A 293 3.82 -6.27 -8.72
CA THR A 293 3.68 -7.26 -9.80
C THR A 293 4.52 -6.82 -11.00
N PHE A 294 5.03 -7.77 -11.78
CA PHE A 294 5.81 -7.46 -12.99
C PHE A 294 5.07 -6.48 -13.89
N GLU A 295 3.77 -6.72 -14.13
CA GLU A 295 2.93 -5.89 -14.99
C GLU A 295 2.67 -4.51 -14.40
N SER A 296 2.40 -4.40 -13.10
CA SER A 296 2.13 -3.11 -12.45
C SER A 296 3.39 -2.26 -12.40
N VAL A 297 4.53 -2.85 -12.07
CA VAL A 297 5.82 -2.17 -12.00
C VAL A 297 6.19 -1.64 -13.39
N GLU A 298 6.23 -2.49 -14.42
CA GLU A 298 6.58 -2.09 -15.79
C GLU A 298 5.64 -0.97 -16.31
N LYS A 299 4.33 -1.14 -16.18
CA LYS A 299 3.35 -0.14 -16.63
C LYS A 299 3.53 1.21 -15.92
N THR A 300 3.73 1.20 -14.61
CA THR A 300 3.85 2.44 -13.84
C THR A 300 5.17 3.15 -14.10
N ASP A 301 6.27 2.41 -14.26
CA ASP A 301 7.58 2.97 -14.63
C ASP A 301 7.51 3.66 -15.99
N LEU A 302 7.09 2.94 -17.02
CA LEU A 302 7.00 3.48 -18.37
C LEU A 302 6.04 4.67 -18.46
N PHE A 303 4.92 4.65 -17.73
CA PHE A 303 3.98 5.75 -17.74
C PHE A 303 4.59 7.03 -17.16
N ILE A 304 5.21 6.94 -15.99
CA ILE A 304 5.75 8.11 -15.32
C ILE A 304 6.99 8.68 -16.03
N LEU A 305 7.86 7.81 -16.54
CA LEU A 305 9.04 8.21 -17.30
C LEU A 305 8.70 8.93 -18.60
N ARG A 306 7.68 8.42 -19.35
CA ARG A 306 7.16 9.12 -20.54
C ARG A 306 6.53 10.46 -20.20
N LYS A 307 5.88 10.57 -19.05
CA LYS A 307 5.32 11.85 -18.58
C LYS A 307 6.44 12.85 -18.27
N PHE A 308 7.51 12.39 -17.64
CA PHE A 308 8.68 13.21 -17.33
C PHE A 308 9.43 13.63 -18.60
N GLU A 309 9.71 12.73 -19.53
CA GLU A 309 10.39 13.01 -20.80
C GLU A 309 9.65 14.09 -21.62
N LYS A 310 8.31 13.99 -21.71
CA LYS A 310 7.48 15.02 -22.38
C LYS A 310 7.62 16.41 -21.75
N GLU A 311 7.87 16.49 -20.46
CA GLU A 311 8.08 17.77 -19.79
C GLU A 311 9.48 18.34 -20.07
N LEU A 312 10.48 17.46 -20.21
CA LEU A 312 11.84 17.90 -20.60
C LEU A 312 11.85 18.50 -22.00
N THR A 313 11.15 17.89 -22.95
CA THR A 313 11.09 18.39 -24.34
C THR A 313 10.39 19.74 -24.47
N LYS A 314 9.34 19.99 -23.67
CA LYS A 314 8.63 21.29 -23.65
C LYS A 314 9.47 22.46 -23.11
N ASN A 315 10.44 22.19 -22.27
CA ASN A 315 11.31 23.25 -21.72
C ASN A 315 12.48 23.60 -22.66
N HIS A 316 12.59 22.92 -23.81
CA HIS A 316 13.62 23.18 -24.84
C HIS A 316 13.04 23.84 -26.11
N GLU A 317 11.71 24.02 -26.18
CA GLU A 317 10.99 24.84 -27.15
C GLU A 317 10.71 26.25 -26.54
#